data_19fdaa9054891bd8074f54fb801e757f
#
_entry.id   19fdaa9054891bd8074f54fb801e757f
#
_cell.length_a   1.000
_cell.length_b   1.000
_cell.length_c   1.000
_cell.angle_alpha   90.00
_cell.angle_beta   90.00
_cell.angle_gamma   90.00
#
_symmetry.space_group_name_H-M   'P 1'
#
loop_
_entity.id
_entity.type
_entity.pdbx_description
1 polymer ?
#
loop_
_entity_poly.entity_id
_entity_poly.type
_entity_poly.pdbx_seq_one_letter_code
_entity_poly.pdbx_strand_id
1 'polypeptide(L)'
;MIQFGIAPIGWTNDDMPELGGDITFEQCVSEMALAGYAGCEVGNKFPVNNLPLLKYQLELRKLQICNQWFSFELTKKPFHQVKNDFEKHIQFLHFFDAKVSGGAECGNTIHGNPNISLGDRKPASAEEWSLLTTGLNELGRFSIEEYGIKLSYHHHIGTMVESDEEVERLMNETHPEYVSLNYDCGHFALANEDSVGAFEKYHNRINHIHLKDKIGRASCRERV
;
A
#
# COMPACT_ATOMS: atom_id res chain seq x y z
N MET A 1 11.10 -15.96 11.68
CA MET A 1 11.09 -14.84 12.66
C MET A 1 10.35 -13.69 12.00
N ILE A 2 9.39 -13.07 12.67
CA ILE A 2 8.67 -11.90 12.14
C ILE A 2 9.63 -10.70 12.16
N GLN A 3 9.70 -9.94 11.07
CA GLN A 3 10.45 -8.70 10.97
C GLN A 3 9.46 -7.53 10.92
N PHE A 4 9.77 -6.46 11.64
CA PHE A 4 8.96 -5.26 11.63
C PHE A 4 9.63 -4.20 10.76
N GLY A 5 8.86 -3.68 9.84
CA GLY A 5 9.17 -2.48 9.07
C GLY A 5 8.27 -1.33 9.49
N ILE A 6 8.57 -0.13 8.99
CA ILE A 6 7.76 1.05 9.27
C ILE A 6 7.65 1.94 8.03
N ALA A 7 6.48 2.53 7.82
CA ALA A 7 6.31 3.56 6.80
C ALA A 7 6.79 4.93 7.32
N PRO A 8 7.30 5.81 6.45
CA PRO A 8 7.80 7.14 6.85
C PRO A 8 6.71 8.11 7.31
N ILE A 9 5.44 7.73 7.23
CA ILE A 9 4.29 8.58 7.51
C ILE A 9 4.28 9.17 8.96
N GLY A 10 5.00 8.54 9.90
CA GLY A 10 5.20 9.06 11.25
C GLY A 10 6.19 10.23 11.34
N TRP A 11 7.01 10.44 10.30
CA TRP A 11 7.99 11.54 10.18
C TRP A 11 7.57 12.55 9.13
N THR A 12 7.18 12.07 7.96
CA THR A 12 6.81 12.88 6.80
C THR A 12 5.53 12.34 6.21
N ASN A 13 4.54 13.19 5.99
CA ASN A 13 3.26 12.75 5.48
C ASN A 13 3.13 13.11 3.98
N ASP A 14 2.98 12.09 3.13
CA ASP A 14 2.90 12.26 1.67
C ASP A 14 1.57 12.90 1.23
N ASP A 15 0.51 12.76 2.04
CA ASP A 15 -0.80 13.37 1.77
C ASP A 15 -0.97 14.76 2.41
N MET A 16 -0.19 15.05 3.45
CA MET A 16 -0.16 16.32 4.17
C MET A 16 1.30 16.79 4.31
N PRO A 17 1.92 17.30 3.23
CA PRO A 17 3.36 17.59 3.18
C PRO A 17 3.84 18.62 4.19
N GLU A 18 2.94 19.41 4.75
CA GLU A 18 3.24 20.34 5.85
C GLU A 18 3.56 19.63 7.18
N LEU A 19 3.14 18.36 7.33
CA LEU A 19 3.46 17.56 8.51
C LEU A 19 4.82 16.90 8.33
N GLY A 20 5.80 17.33 9.12
CA GLY A 20 7.19 16.85 9.05
C GLY A 20 7.94 17.35 7.82
N GLY A 21 7.52 18.48 7.25
CA GLY A 21 8.16 19.06 6.05
C GLY A 21 9.63 19.41 6.22
N ASP A 22 10.09 19.66 7.43
CA ASP A 22 11.45 19.95 7.83
C ASP A 22 12.30 18.68 8.13
N ILE A 23 11.67 17.52 8.31
CA ILE A 23 12.37 16.26 8.57
C ILE A 23 13.00 15.75 7.29
N THR A 24 14.32 15.50 7.33
CA THR A 24 15.06 14.98 6.17
C THR A 24 14.92 13.47 6.02
N PHE A 25 15.21 12.96 4.83
CA PHE A 25 15.28 11.52 4.58
C PHE A 25 16.27 10.83 5.52
N GLU A 26 17.47 11.40 5.69
CA GLU A 26 18.54 10.82 6.53
C GLU A 26 18.14 10.76 8.01
N GLN A 27 17.43 11.78 8.50
CA GLN A 27 16.88 11.76 9.86
C GLN A 27 15.84 10.66 9.99
N CYS A 28 14.87 10.61 9.09
CA CYS A 28 13.79 9.62 9.09
C CYS A 28 14.35 8.18 9.15
N VAL A 29 15.23 7.79 8.23
CA VAL A 29 15.78 6.43 8.20
C VAL A 29 16.74 6.14 9.35
N SER A 30 17.40 7.17 9.92
CA SER A 30 18.24 6.99 11.10
C SER A 30 17.39 6.68 12.34
N GLU A 31 16.29 7.39 12.52
CA GLU A 31 15.38 7.17 13.65
C GLU A 31 14.63 5.84 13.53
N MET A 32 14.25 5.41 12.30
CA MET A 32 13.72 4.07 12.04
C MET A 32 14.69 2.97 12.51
N ALA A 33 15.97 3.10 12.14
CA ALA A 33 16.99 2.14 12.53
C ALA A 33 17.26 2.15 14.06
N LEU A 34 17.31 3.32 14.68
CA LEU A 34 17.46 3.47 16.14
C LEU A 34 16.28 2.88 16.91
N ALA A 35 15.06 2.96 16.35
CA ALA A 35 13.89 2.33 16.93
C ALA A 35 13.86 0.79 16.77
N GLY A 36 14.84 0.21 16.04
CA GLY A 36 15.01 -1.23 15.91
C GLY A 36 14.20 -1.87 14.77
N TYR A 37 13.68 -1.08 13.83
CA TYR A 37 13.03 -1.63 12.65
C TYR A 37 14.02 -2.29 11.70
N ALA A 38 13.59 -3.40 11.09
CA ALA A 38 14.40 -4.14 10.11
C ALA A 38 14.25 -3.60 8.69
N GLY A 39 13.22 -2.81 8.43
CA GLY A 39 12.97 -2.25 7.11
C GLY A 39 12.01 -1.07 7.14
N CYS A 40 11.78 -0.52 5.94
CA CYS A 40 10.88 0.60 5.76
C CYS A 40 10.11 0.50 4.44
N GLU A 41 9.01 1.20 4.37
CA GLU A 41 8.38 1.55 3.10
C GLU A 41 8.98 2.85 2.54
N VAL A 42 8.87 3.02 1.24
CA VAL A 42 9.42 4.21 0.55
C VAL A 42 8.43 5.36 0.61
N GLY A 43 8.90 6.52 1.03
CA GLY A 43 8.14 7.78 1.01
C GLY A 43 8.65 8.78 0.00
N ASN A 44 7.97 9.89 -0.14
CA ASN A 44 8.22 10.93 -1.15
C ASN A 44 9.58 11.63 -1.02
N LYS A 45 10.19 11.64 0.18
CA LYS A 45 11.52 12.22 0.42
C LYS A 45 12.69 11.29 0.14
N PHE A 46 12.40 10.04 -0.17
CA PHE A 46 13.45 9.07 -0.49
C PHE A 46 14.10 9.41 -1.84
N PRO A 47 15.43 9.33 -1.97
CA PRO A 47 16.13 9.70 -3.21
C PRO A 47 16.00 8.59 -4.28
N VAL A 48 14.76 8.31 -4.70
CA VAL A 48 14.41 7.25 -5.65
C VAL A 48 15.03 7.46 -7.04
N ASN A 49 15.44 8.68 -7.38
CA ASN A 49 16.15 8.99 -8.62
C ASN A 49 17.65 8.70 -8.54
N ASN A 50 18.16 8.30 -7.37
CA ASN A 50 19.56 7.92 -7.15
C ASN A 50 19.63 6.61 -6.36
N LEU A 51 19.37 5.50 -7.06
CA LEU A 51 19.31 4.17 -6.44
C LEU A 51 20.60 3.77 -5.69
N PRO A 52 21.82 4.06 -6.20
CA PRO A 52 23.04 3.76 -5.45
C PRO A 52 23.13 4.51 -4.12
N LEU A 53 22.74 5.79 -4.09
CA LEU A 53 22.71 6.59 -2.86
C LEU A 53 21.68 6.01 -1.88
N LEU A 54 20.46 5.74 -2.36
CA LEU A 54 19.41 5.18 -1.52
C LEU A 54 19.83 3.84 -0.92
N LYS A 55 20.39 2.94 -1.74
CA LYS A 55 20.89 1.65 -1.29
C LYS A 55 21.97 1.79 -0.23
N TYR A 56 22.98 2.64 -0.47
CA TYR A 56 24.05 2.92 0.50
C TYR A 56 23.49 3.42 1.84
N GLN A 57 22.56 4.37 1.81
CA GLN A 57 21.97 4.96 3.02
C GLN A 57 21.15 3.94 3.83
N LEU A 58 20.46 3.03 3.17
CA LEU A 58 19.72 1.95 3.83
C LEU A 58 20.65 0.87 4.39
N GLU A 59 21.63 0.42 3.62
CA GLU A 59 22.62 -0.58 4.05
C GLU A 59 23.43 -0.11 5.27
N LEU A 60 23.83 1.17 5.29
CA LEU A 60 24.53 1.77 6.44
C LEU A 60 23.72 1.64 7.74
N ARG A 61 22.40 1.61 7.65
CA ARG A 61 21.46 1.52 8.76
C ARG A 61 20.85 0.13 8.95
N LYS A 62 21.24 -0.83 8.11
CA LYS A 62 20.69 -2.21 8.08
C LYS A 62 19.18 -2.23 7.87
N LEU A 63 18.65 -1.28 7.12
CA LEU A 63 17.25 -1.23 6.72
C LEU A 63 17.06 -1.87 5.35
N GLN A 64 15.95 -2.60 5.17
CA GLN A 64 15.52 -3.14 3.89
C GLN A 64 14.27 -2.41 3.41
N ILE A 65 14.07 -2.29 2.09
CA ILE A 65 12.79 -1.85 1.56
C ILE A 65 11.80 -3.01 1.65
N CYS A 66 10.70 -2.81 2.38
CA CYS A 66 9.62 -3.79 2.51
C CYS A 66 8.61 -3.65 1.38
N ASN A 67 8.30 -2.42 0.99
CA ASN A 67 7.28 -2.08 0.03
C ASN A 67 7.46 -0.61 -0.44
N GLN A 68 6.83 -0.29 -1.56
CA GLN A 68 6.54 1.07 -2.01
C GLN A 68 5.09 1.12 -2.47
N TRP A 69 4.38 2.18 -2.13
CA TRP A 69 3.01 2.38 -2.57
C TRP A 69 2.89 2.48 -4.09
N PHE A 70 1.90 1.77 -4.65
CA PHE A 70 1.51 1.91 -6.04
C PHE A 70 0.01 2.26 -6.16
N SER A 71 -0.31 3.32 -6.89
CA SER A 71 -1.69 3.70 -7.22
C SER A 71 -2.09 3.01 -8.52
N PHE A 72 -2.98 2.01 -8.48
CA PHE A 72 -3.33 1.22 -9.65
C PHE A 72 -4.23 2.04 -10.55
N GLU A 73 -4.93 2.86 -10.54
CA GLU A 73 -5.76 3.63 -11.49
C GLU A 73 -6.34 2.80 -12.69
N LEU A 74 -6.62 1.51 -12.48
CA LEU A 74 -7.15 0.58 -13.49
C LEU A 74 -8.55 0.97 -13.99
N THR A 75 -9.31 1.66 -13.15
CA THR A 75 -10.65 2.15 -13.52
C THR A 75 -10.64 3.45 -14.32
N LYS A 76 -9.47 4.09 -14.46
CA LYS A 76 -9.34 5.43 -15.05
C LYS A 76 -8.40 5.49 -16.23
N LYS A 77 -7.33 4.71 -16.20
CA LYS A 77 -6.29 4.69 -17.24
C LYS A 77 -6.38 3.44 -18.10
N PRO A 78 -6.01 3.50 -19.38
CA PRO A 78 -5.83 2.31 -20.21
C PRO A 78 -4.85 1.33 -19.56
N PHE A 79 -5.17 0.03 -19.56
CA PHE A 79 -4.37 -1.00 -18.90
C PHE A 79 -2.89 -0.97 -19.28
N HIS A 80 -2.55 -0.76 -20.56
CA HIS A 80 -1.17 -0.72 -21.01
C HIS A 80 -0.34 0.40 -20.36
N GLN A 81 -0.96 1.54 -20.02
CA GLN A 81 -0.29 2.62 -19.30
C GLN A 81 -0.04 2.21 -17.85
N VAL A 82 -1.05 1.68 -17.16
CA VAL A 82 -0.89 1.17 -15.79
C VAL A 82 0.18 0.10 -15.72
N LYS A 83 0.18 -0.84 -16.69
CA LYS A 83 1.19 -1.90 -16.77
C LYS A 83 2.61 -1.35 -16.94
N ASN A 84 2.80 -0.37 -17.84
CA ASN A 84 4.12 0.24 -18.05
C ASN A 84 4.64 0.96 -16.79
N ASP A 85 3.75 1.63 -16.05
CA ASP A 85 4.12 2.32 -14.81
C ASP A 85 4.38 1.30 -13.68
N PHE A 86 3.58 0.23 -13.62
CA PHE A 86 3.77 -0.86 -12.67
C PHE A 86 5.08 -1.62 -12.92
N GLU A 87 5.46 -1.86 -14.17
CA GLU A 87 6.74 -2.50 -14.50
C GLU A 87 7.93 -1.70 -13.96
N LYS A 88 7.94 -0.37 -14.13
CA LYS A 88 9.01 0.49 -13.55
C LYS A 88 9.04 0.39 -12.03
N HIS A 89 7.87 0.37 -11.40
CA HIS A 89 7.73 0.21 -9.96
C HIS A 89 8.28 -1.15 -9.49
N ILE A 90 7.95 -2.24 -10.19
CA ILE A 90 8.45 -3.58 -9.88
C ILE A 90 9.97 -3.68 -10.09
N GLN A 91 10.53 -3.05 -11.14
CA GLN A 91 11.97 -2.98 -11.36
C GLN A 91 12.68 -2.25 -10.22
N PHE A 92 12.10 -1.17 -9.71
CA PHE A 92 12.60 -0.49 -8.50
C PHE A 92 12.60 -1.42 -7.29
N LEU A 93 11.49 -2.08 -6.99
CA LEU A 93 11.39 -3.02 -5.88
C LEU A 93 12.37 -4.20 -6.03
N HIS A 94 12.51 -4.73 -7.23
CA HIS A 94 13.46 -5.82 -7.54
C HIS A 94 14.91 -5.41 -7.28
N PHE A 95 15.30 -4.18 -7.63
CA PHE A 95 16.65 -3.65 -7.36
C PHE A 95 16.98 -3.65 -5.86
N PHE A 96 15.99 -3.52 -4.99
CA PHE A 96 16.14 -3.54 -3.53
C PHE A 96 15.79 -4.90 -2.90
N ASP A 97 15.64 -5.97 -3.68
CA ASP A 97 15.27 -7.31 -3.21
C ASP A 97 13.93 -7.36 -2.43
N ALA A 98 13.06 -6.38 -2.59
CA ALA A 98 11.74 -6.37 -1.99
C ALA A 98 10.90 -7.56 -2.52
N LYS A 99 10.02 -8.10 -1.68
CA LYS A 99 9.24 -9.31 -1.99
C LYS A 99 7.77 -9.03 -2.23
N VAL A 100 7.34 -7.82 -1.94
CA VAL A 100 5.95 -7.40 -2.00
C VAL A 100 5.85 -6.05 -2.70
N SER A 101 4.80 -5.89 -3.51
CA SER A 101 4.36 -4.62 -4.07
C SER A 101 2.95 -4.36 -3.58
N GLY A 102 2.76 -3.36 -2.72
CA GLY A 102 1.47 -3.00 -2.13
C GLY A 102 0.91 -1.69 -2.71
N GLY A 103 -0.39 -1.63 -2.85
CA GLY A 103 -1.09 -0.44 -3.34
C GLY A 103 -2.59 -0.63 -3.41
N ALA A 104 -3.31 0.42 -3.80
CA ALA A 104 -4.77 0.42 -3.93
C ALA A 104 -5.24 0.98 -5.27
N GLU A 105 -6.49 0.69 -5.64
CA GLU A 105 -7.15 1.36 -6.76
C GLU A 105 -7.46 2.81 -6.39
N CYS A 106 -6.84 3.74 -7.07
CA CYS A 106 -6.92 5.16 -6.80
C CYS A 106 -7.61 5.97 -7.91
N GLY A 107 -8.13 5.33 -8.95
CA GLY A 107 -8.76 6.01 -10.08
C GLY A 107 -9.98 6.86 -9.70
N ASN A 108 -10.82 6.36 -8.81
CA ASN A 108 -12.06 7.01 -8.35
C ASN A 108 -12.10 7.15 -6.82
N THR A 109 -10.96 7.31 -6.20
CA THR A 109 -10.87 7.50 -4.74
C THR A 109 -11.31 8.90 -4.32
N ILE A 110 -11.90 8.98 -3.12
CA ILE A 110 -12.23 10.25 -2.46
C ILE A 110 -11.30 10.53 -1.27
N HIS A 111 -10.48 9.58 -0.86
CA HIS A 111 -9.53 9.82 0.23
C HIS A 111 -8.54 10.93 -0.19
N GLY A 112 -8.14 11.75 0.75
CA GLY A 112 -7.29 12.91 0.48
C GLY A 112 -8.03 14.15 -0.05
N ASN A 113 -9.35 14.07 -0.32
CA ASN A 113 -10.15 15.24 -0.65
C ASN A 113 -10.87 15.77 0.61
N PRO A 114 -10.43 16.89 1.20
CA PRO A 114 -11.01 17.40 2.44
C PRO A 114 -12.44 17.95 2.29
N ASN A 115 -12.93 18.10 1.06
CA ASN A 115 -14.26 18.62 0.77
C ASN A 115 -15.32 17.53 0.55
N ILE A 116 -14.93 16.27 0.57
CA ILE A 116 -15.83 15.12 0.37
C ILE A 116 -15.81 14.27 1.63
N SER A 117 -16.98 14.05 2.23
CA SER A 117 -17.11 13.11 3.35
C SER A 117 -16.80 11.68 2.88
N LEU A 118 -16.09 10.90 3.70
CA LEU A 118 -15.85 9.48 3.42
C LEU A 118 -17.16 8.69 3.27
N GLY A 119 -18.23 9.12 3.95
CA GLY A 119 -19.57 8.54 3.80
C GLY A 119 -20.23 8.79 2.45
N ASP A 120 -19.71 9.71 1.64
CA ASP A 120 -20.19 10.00 0.27
C ASP A 120 -19.50 9.17 -0.80
N ARG A 121 -18.70 8.19 -0.41
CA ARG A 121 -18.07 7.24 -1.33
C ARG A 121 -19.13 6.48 -2.13
N LYS A 122 -18.98 6.49 -3.44
CA LYS A 122 -19.88 5.76 -4.34
C LYS A 122 -19.43 4.32 -4.48
N PRO A 123 -20.37 3.35 -4.43
CA PRO A 123 -20.05 1.97 -4.79
C PRO A 123 -19.54 1.88 -6.23
N ALA A 124 -18.60 1.00 -6.46
CA ALA A 124 -18.07 0.75 -7.79
C ALA A 124 -19.08 0.00 -8.66
N SER A 125 -19.13 0.35 -9.94
CA SER A 125 -19.93 -0.34 -10.94
C SER A 125 -19.38 -1.74 -11.25
N ALA A 126 -20.18 -2.58 -11.89
CA ALA A 126 -19.75 -3.90 -12.36
C ALA A 126 -18.60 -3.81 -13.39
N GLU A 127 -18.56 -2.76 -14.20
CA GLU A 127 -17.50 -2.52 -15.16
C GLU A 127 -16.18 -2.17 -14.44
N GLU A 128 -16.22 -1.27 -13.45
CA GLU A 128 -15.03 -0.93 -12.64
C GLU A 128 -14.49 -2.14 -11.89
N TRP A 129 -15.36 -3.01 -11.35
CA TRP A 129 -14.94 -4.26 -10.72
C TRP A 129 -14.24 -5.20 -11.73
N SER A 130 -14.78 -5.34 -12.93
CA SER A 130 -14.16 -6.15 -13.98
C SER A 130 -12.80 -5.61 -14.40
N LEU A 131 -12.66 -4.28 -14.54
CA LEU A 131 -11.38 -3.64 -14.85
C LEU A 131 -10.37 -3.88 -13.73
N LEU A 132 -10.79 -3.72 -12.48
CA LEU A 132 -9.93 -3.92 -11.31
C LEU A 132 -9.44 -5.37 -11.24
N THR A 133 -10.35 -6.34 -11.20
CA THR A 133 -9.99 -7.75 -10.94
C THR A 133 -9.20 -8.36 -12.10
N THR A 134 -9.55 -8.04 -13.34
CA THR A 134 -8.79 -8.46 -14.53
C THR A 134 -7.40 -7.83 -14.53
N GLY A 135 -7.32 -6.51 -14.29
CA GLY A 135 -6.05 -5.80 -14.28
C GLY A 135 -5.12 -6.29 -13.18
N LEU A 136 -5.62 -6.48 -11.95
CA LEU A 136 -4.83 -6.99 -10.85
C LEU A 136 -4.30 -8.42 -11.10
N ASN A 137 -5.13 -9.30 -11.67
CA ASN A 137 -4.68 -10.65 -12.03
C ASN A 137 -3.53 -10.62 -13.05
N GLU A 138 -3.62 -9.76 -14.07
CA GLU A 138 -2.57 -9.61 -15.07
C GLU A 138 -1.29 -8.99 -14.50
N LEU A 139 -1.40 -7.94 -13.68
CA LEU A 139 -0.26 -7.30 -13.04
C LEU A 139 0.40 -8.23 -12.02
N GLY A 140 -0.39 -8.94 -11.22
CA GLY A 140 0.11 -9.89 -10.22
C GLY A 140 0.83 -11.08 -10.88
N ARG A 141 0.25 -11.64 -11.95
CA ARG A 141 0.90 -12.68 -12.74
C ARG A 141 2.24 -12.19 -13.30
N PHE A 142 2.27 -11.05 -13.96
CA PHE A 142 3.49 -10.43 -14.47
C PHE A 142 4.55 -10.24 -13.38
N SER A 143 4.16 -9.69 -12.24
CA SER A 143 5.07 -9.40 -11.13
C SER A 143 5.71 -10.65 -10.53
N ILE A 144 4.93 -11.72 -10.33
CA ILE A 144 5.44 -12.96 -9.74
C ILE A 144 6.25 -13.79 -10.75
N GLU A 145 5.81 -13.90 -12.00
CA GLU A 145 6.48 -14.70 -13.03
C GLU A 145 7.81 -14.09 -13.45
N GLU A 146 7.88 -12.76 -13.62
CA GLU A 146 9.09 -12.09 -14.14
C GLU A 146 10.07 -11.67 -13.04
N TYR A 147 9.58 -11.32 -11.85
CA TYR A 147 10.40 -10.71 -10.79
C TYR A 147 10.34 -11.43 -9.44
N GLY A 148 9.45 -12.39 -9.26
CA GLY A 148 9.27 -13.08 -7.99
C GLY A 148 8.69 -12.19 -6.87
N ILE A 149 8.04 -11.07 -7.24
CA ILE A 149 7.44 -10.11 -6.32
C ILE A 149 5.93 -10.33 -6.26
N LYS A 150 5.37 -10.48 -5.06
CA LYS A 150 3.94 -10.68 -4.87
C LYS A 150 3.20 -9.35 -4.88
N LEU A 151 2.12 -9.27 -5.65
CA LEU A 151 1.18 -8.15 -5.57
C LEU A 151 0.30 -8.30 -4.32
N SER A 152 0.24 -7.25 -3.53
CA SER A 152 -0.51 -7.17 -2.27
C SER A 152 -1.49 -6.00 -2.33
N TYR A 153 -2.77 -6.28 -2.56
CA TYR A 153 -3.76 -5.22 -2.64
C TYR A 153 -4.07 -4.65 -1.26
N HIS A 154 -3.95 -3.35 -1.11
CA HIS A 154 -4.26 -2.63 0.11
C HIS A 154 -5.69 -2.11 0.06
N HIS A 155 -6.58 -2.69 0.86
CA HIS A 155 -7.90 -2.13 1.09
C HIS A 155 -7.76 -0.84 1.89
N HIS A 156 -8.49 0.19 1.52
CA HIS A 156 -8.26 1.52 2.10
C HIS A 156 -9.55 2.33 2.15
N ILE A 157 -9.78 2.99 3.29
CA ILE A 157 -10.92 3.89 3.46
C ILE A 157 -10.97 4.95 2.36
N GLY A 158 -12.16 5.20 1.80
CA GLY A 158 -12.37 6.16 0.72
C GLY A 158 -11.93 5.70 -0.66
N THR A 159 -11.46 4.45 -0.81
CA THR A 159 -11.14 3.86 -2.13
C THR A 159 -12.24 2.89 -2.58
N MET A 160 -12.04 2.26 -3.73
CA MET A 160 -12.99 1.31 -4.31
C MET A 160 -13.21 0.07 -3.44
N VAL A 161 -12.19 -0.38 -2.70
CA VAL A 161 -12.25 -1.54 -1.80
C VAL A 161 -11.96 -1.08 -0.37
N GLU A 162 -13.01 -1.00 0.44
CA GLU A 162 -12.97 -0.46 1.80
C GLU A 162 -13.56 -1.44 2.82
N SER A 163 -14.76 -1.99 2.55
CA SER A 163 -15.49 -2.85 3.47
C SER A 163 -15.07 -4.32 3.38
N ASP A 164 -15.43 -5.12 4.40
CA ASP A 164 -15.18 -6.57 4.39
C ASP A 164 -15.87 -7.27 3.21
N GLU A 165 -17.09 -6.86 2.85
CA GLU A 165 -17.80 -7.40 1.67
C GLU A 165 -17.03 -7.12 0.37
N GLU A 166 -16.47 -5.93 0.21
CA GLU A 166 -15.67 -5.57 -0.97
C GLU A 166 -14.33 -6.31 -1.00
N VAL A 167 -13.69 -6.49 0.16
CA VAL A 167 -12.48 -7.32 0.28
C VAL A 167 -12.78 -8.78 -0.05
N GLU A 168 -13.88 -9.33 0.45
CA GLU A 168 -14.31 -10.70 0.13
C GLU A 168 -14.54 -10.88 -1.37
N ARG A 169 -15.25 -9.93 -1.98
CA ARG A 169 -15.46 -9.92 -3.42
C ARG A 169 -14.13 -9.89 -4.18
N LEU A 170 -13.22 -8.98 -3.82
CA LEU A 170 -11.91 -8.90 -4.45
C LEU A 170 -11.14 -10.22 -4.34
N MET A 171 -11.12 -10.83 -3.15
CA MET A 171 -10.42 -12.09 -2.94
C MET A 171 -11.05 -13.26 -3.71
N ASN A 172 -12.38 -13.25 -3.91
CA ASN A 172 -13.08 -14.28 -4.66
C ASN A 172 -12.93 -14.09 -6.18
N GLU A 173 -12.87 -12.86 -6.68
CA GLU A 173 -12.76 -12.53 -8.11
C GLU A 173 -11.31 -12.45 -8.60
N THR A 174 -10.30 -12.61 -7.71
CA THR A 174 -8.88 -12.60 -8.07
C THR A 174 -8.18 -13.91 -7.80
N HIS A 175 -7.15 -14.22 -8.62
CA HIS A 175 -6.41 -15.46 -8.52
C HIS A 175 -5.50 -15.46 -7.27
N PRO A 176 -5.56 -16.49 -6.40
CA PRO A 176 -4.86 -16.50 -5.12
C PRO A 176 -3.32 -16.53 -5.23
N GLU A 177 -2.78 -16.99 -6.35
CA GLU A 177 -1.33 -16.98 -6.59
C GLU A 177 -0.82 -15.61 -7.04
N TYR A 178 -1.69 -14.78 -7.64
CA TYR A 178 -1.30 -13.51 -8.24
C TYR A 178 -1.63 -12.30 -7.39
N VAL A 179 -2.76 -12.33 -6.68
CA VAL A 179 -3.23 -11.21 -5.86
C VAL A 179 -3.37 -11.65 -4.42
N SER A 180 -2.66 -11.02 -3.54
CA SER A 180 -2.73 -11.20 -2.09
C SER A 180 -3.34 -9.96 -1.44
N LEU A 181 -3.66 -10.04 -0.17
CA LEU A 181 -4.14 -8.94 0.64
C LEU A 181 -3.00 -8.30 1.44
N ASN A 182 -2.83 -7.00 1.33
CA ASN A 182 -2.18 -6.20 2.33
C ASN A 182 -3.23 -5.86 3.40
N TYR A 183 -3.23 -6.65 4.46
CA TYR A 183 -4.18 -6.49 5.54
C TYR A 183 -3.83 -5.26 6.39
N ASP A 184 -4.79 -4.37 6.58
CA ASP A 184 -4.65 -3.18 7.41
C ASP A 184 -5.73 -3.14 8.49
N CYS A 185 -5.35 -3.42 9.75
CA CYS A 185 -6.30 -3.46 10.85
C CYS A 185 -6.95 -2.09 11.14
N GLY A 186 -6.25 -0.99 10.83
CA GLY A 186 -6.76 0.37 11.03
C GLY A 186 -7.85 0.72 10.02
N HIS A 187 -7.70 0.34 8.74
CA HIS A 187 -8.72 0.62 7.73
C HIS A 187 -9.98 -0.22 7.95
N PHE A 188 -9.88 -1.49 8.34
CA PHE A 188 -11.04 -2.27 8.76
C PHE A 188 -11.75 -1.62 9.97
N ALA A 189 -11.01 -1.22 10.99
CA ALA A 189 -11.59 -0.56 12.15
C ALA A 189 -12.23 0.80 11.81
N LEU A 190 -11.71 1.54 10.80
CA LEU A 190 -12.29 2.79 10.31
C LEU A 190 -13.58 2.56 9.51
N ALA A 191 -13.63 1.50 8.73
CA ALA A 191 -14.84 1.06 8.02
C ALA A 191 -15.90 0.47 8.98
N ASN A 192 -15.62 0.43 10.29
CA ASN A 192 -16.47 -0.17 11.33
C ASN A 192 -16.63 -1.69 11.17
N GLU A 193 -15.61 -2.36 10.66
CA GLU A 193 -15.56 -3.79 10.45
C GLU A 193 -14.83 -4.51 11.60
N ASP A 194 -15.08 -5.81 11.76
CA ASP A 194 -14.34 -6.68 12.68
C ASP A 194 -12.96 -7.01 12.11
N SER A 195 -11.95 -6.24 12.53
CA SER A 195 -10.58 -6.45 12.06
C SER A 195 -10.00 -7.81 12.44
N VAL A 196 -10.37 -8.38 13.60
CA VAL A 196 -9.87 -9.68 14.03
C VAL A 196 -10.51 -10.80 13.21
N GLY A 197 -11.83 -10.78 13.04
CA GLY A 197 -12.55 -11.74 12.20
C GLY A 197 -12.09 -11.66 10.73
N ALA A 198 -11.83 -10.46 10.21
CA ALA A 198 -11.27 -10.30 8.87
C ALA A 198 -9.87 -10.92 8.74
N PHE A 199 -9.01 -10.76 9.76
CA PHE A 199 -7.70 -11.45 9.77
C PHE A 199 -7.86 -12.97 9.73
N GLU A 200 -8.72 -13.54 10.57
CA GLU A 200 -9.00 -14.98 10.59
C GLU A 200 -9.58 -15.48 9.25
N LYS A 201 -10.45 -14.68 8.62
CA LYS A 201 -11.08 -15.00 7.33
C LYS A 201 -10.08 -15.03 6.17
N TYR A 202 -9.14 -14.06 6.13
CA TYR A 202 -8.25 -13.86 4.99
C TYR A 202 -6.81 -14.30 5.21
N HIS A 203 -6.44 -14.91 6.36
CA HIS A 203 -5.05 -15.20 6.71
C HIS A 203 -4.26 -15.94 5.61
N ASN A 204 -4.89 -16.82 4.83
CA ASN A 204 -4.26 -17.54 3.72
C ASN A 204 -3.99 -16.67 2.47
N ARG A 205 -4.56 -15.47 2.41
CA ARG A 205 -4.40 -14.50 1.32
C ARG A 205 -3.52 -13.31 1.73
N ILE A 206 -3.16 -13.19 3.00
CA ILE A 206 -2.35 -12.10 3.55
C ILE A 206 -0.87 -12.40 3.33
N ASN A 207 -0.16 -11.46 2.71
CA ASN A 207 1.29 -11.53 2.55
C ASN A 207 2.02 -10.27 3.05
N HIS A 208 1.28 -9.22 3.36
CA HIS A 208 1.77 -8.00 3.98
C HIS A 208 0.75 -7.47 4.99
N ILE A 209 1.22 -6.84 6.07
CA ILE A 209 0.34 -6.39 7.15
C ILE A 209 0.73 -4.97 7.54
N HIS A 210 -0.25 -4.08 7.58
CA HIS A 210 -0.16 -2.78 8.23
C HIS A 210 -0.83 -2.84 9.60
N LEU A 211 -0.02 -2.74 10.65
CA LEU A 211 -0.52 -2.63 12.01
C LEU A 211 -0.69 -1.16 12.36
N LYS A 212 -1.90 -0.78 12.69
CA LYS A 212 -2.25 0.59 13.09
C LYS A 212 -3.00 0.58 14.42
N ASP A 213 -2.71 1.55 15.26
CA ASP A 213 -3.53 1.87 16.41
C ASP A 213 -4.46 3.03 16.08
N LYS A 214 -5.73 2.93 16.51
CA LYS A 214 -6.75 3.92 16.26
C LYS A 214 -7.19 4.55 17.57
N ILE A 215 -6.90 5.82 17.76
CA ILE A 215 -7.37 6.61 18.90
C ILE A 215 -8.70 7.27 18.51
N GLY A 216 -9.80 6.81 19.10
CA GLY A 216 -11.14 7.32 18.80
C GLY A 216 -11.57 7.02 17.37
N ARG A 217 -12.05 8.05 16.65
CA ARG A 217 -12.47 7.97 15.24
C ARG A 217 -11.41 8.50 14.27
N ALA A 218 -10.27 8.96 14.78
CA ALA A 218 -9.22 9.52 13.94
C ALA A 218 -8.31 8.43 13.38
N SER A 219 -8.08 8.45 12.07
CA SER A 219 -6.95 7.81 11.42
C SER A 219 -5.87 8.84 11.13
N CYS A 220 -4.74 8.40 10.59
CA CYS A 220 -3.66 9.29 10.16
C CYS A 220 -4.09 10.40 9.18
N ARG A 221 -5.31 10.35 8.65
CA ARG A 221 -5.85 11.26 7.63
C ARG A 221 -7.15 11.97 8.03
N GLU A 222 -7.77 11.61 9.14
CA GLU A 222 -8.98 12.28 9.57
C GLU A 222 -8.64 13.48 10.47
N ARG A 223 -8.85 14.67 9.94
CA ARG A 223 -9.09 15.83 10.79
C ARG A 223 -10.50 15.70 11.36
N VAL A 224 -10.59 15.62 12.66
CA VAL A 224 -11.84 15.81 13.38
C VAL A 224 -12.23 17.29 13.32
#